data_a3a046bb76a2cf25818cf79c6e8c7f80
#
_entry.id   a3a046bb76a2cf25818cf79c6e8c7f80
#
_cell.length_a   1.000
_cell.length_b   1.000
_cell.length_c   1.000
_cell.angle_alpha   90.00
_cell.angle_beta   90.00
_cell.angle_gamma   90.00
#
_symmetry.space_group_name_H-M   'P 1'
#
loop_
_entity.id
_entity.type
_entity.pdbx_description
1 polymer ?
#
loop_
_entity_poly.entity_id
_entity_poly.type
_entity_poly.pdbx_seq_one_letter_code
_entity_poly.pdbx_strand_id
1 'polypeptide(L)'
;KIINWINVDGFRIQFKNILLEIICSLPWLWSFLNLPLFDAVIFSLMVSTLIGIAFVDYHTMQIPLIFILFGIAIITVSIFKKSIYISSALWGIFVGAIIPLMIVGALWLITKRQGMGFGDIQMGIVLGAWLGPMRMALTLFLASVLSLLAWIGVSLVQGFDKNRAIPMGPFLSVAGTGIYIGSFYYPELFHLLII
;
A
#
# COMPACT_ATOMS: atom_id res chain seq x y z
N LYS A 1 15.92 -21.70 -13.18
CA LYS A 1 14.65 -21.15 -13.73
C LYS A 1 14.45 -19.64 -13.49
N ILE A 2 15.34 -18.97 -12.72
CA ILE A 2 15.29 -17.52 -12.43
C ILE A 2 16.02 -16.68 -13.51
N ILE A 3 16.87 -17.28 -14.34
CA ILE A 3 17.75 -16.56 -15.28
C ILE A 3 17.06 -16.25 -16.64
N ASN A 4 15.89 -16.81 -16.93
CA ASN A 4 15.20 -16.56 -18.20
C ASN A 4 14.33 -15.27 -18.21
N TRP A 5 14.41 -14.43 -17.17
CA TRP A 5 13.71 -13.14 -17.09
C TRP A 5 14.51 -11.96 -17.66
N ILE A 6 15.80 -12.19 -17.99
CA ILE A 6 16.66 -11.19 -18.62
C ILE A 6 16.98 -11.67 -20.03
N ASN A 7 15.95 -11.83 -20.85
CA ASN A 7 16.17 -11.94 -22.29
C ASN A 7 16.07 -10.53 -22.86
N VAL A 8 17.23 -9.92 -23.07
CA VAL A 8 17.40 -8.56 -23.63
C VAL A 8 17.25 -8.60 -25.17
N ASP A 9 16.42 -9.46 -25.70
CA ASP A 9 16.13 -9.53 -27.12
C ASP A 9 14.85 -8.76 -27.44
N GLY A 10 15.06 -7.51 -27.84
CA GLY A 10 14.04 -6.62 -28.41
C GLY A 10 13.17 -5.94 -27.37
N PHE A 11 13.57 -4.74 -26.97
CA PHE A 11 12.76 -3.77 -26.25
C PHE A 11 11.48 -3.50 -27.05
N ARG A 12 10.49 -4.39 -26.97
CA ARG A 12 9.15 -4.15 -27.50
C ARG A 12 8.50 -3.18 -26.54
N ILE A 13 8.35 -1.94 -26.99
CA ILE A 13 7.48 -0.94 -26.35
C ILE A 13 6.05 -1.49 -26.43
N GLN A 14 5.65 -2.26 -25.42
CA GLN A 14 4.27 -2.68 -25.28
C GLN A 14 3.53 -1.58 -24.53
N PHE A 15 2.32 -1.28 -24.96
CA PHE A 15 1.44 -0.29 -24.32
C PHE A 15 1.33 -0.49 -22.78
N LYS A 16 1.40 -1.74 -22.32
CA LYS A 16 1.44 -2.09 -20.89
C LYS A 16 2.67 -1.53 -20.15
N ASN A 17 3.84 -1.47 -20.80
CA ASN A 17 5.06 -0.95 -20.18
C ASN A 17 4.99 0.57 -20.06
N ILE A 18 4.48 1.26 -21.08
CA ILE A 18 4.27 2.72 -21.07
C ILE A 18 3.30 3.11 -19.96
N LEU A 19 2.20 2.38 -19.80
CA LEU A 19 1.21 2.66 -18.75
C LEU A 19 1.81 2.49 -17.35
N LEU A 20 2.65 1.49 -17.15
CA LEU A 20 3.35 1.24 -15.89
C LEU A 20 4.37 2.36 -15.60
N GLU A 21 5.11 2.80 -16.60
CA GLU A 21 6.05 3.93 -16.51
C GLU A 21 5.32 5.22 -16.12
N ILE A 22 4.16 5.49 -16.72
CA ILE A 22 3.33 6.66 -16.38
C ILE A 22 2.83 6.55 -14.94
N ILE A 23 2.31 5.41 -14.52
CA ILE A 23 1.83 5.19 -13.16
C ILE A 23 2.95 5.39 -12.13
N CYS A 24 4.17 4.97 -12.45
CA CYS A 24 5.33 5.19 -11.58
C CYS A 24 5.80 6.65 -11.58
N SER A 25 5.79 7.31 -12.74
CA SER A 25 6.35 8.67 -12.88
C SER A 25 5.44 9.77 -12.32
N LEU A 26 4.11 9.61 -12.38
CA LEU A 26 3.17 10.64 -11.90
C LEU A 26 3.33 10.97 -10.40
N PRO A 27 3.41 10.00 -9.47
CA PRO A 27 3.65 10.30 -8.05
C PRO A 27 5.01 10.95 -7.80
N TRP A 28 6.03 10.57 -8.58
CA TRP A 28 7.34 11.22 -8.51
C TRP A 28 7.27 12.68 -8.91
N LEU A 29 6.68 12.95 -10.09
CA LEU A 29 6.51 14.33 -10.57
C LEU A 29 5.72 15.17 -9.56
N TRP A 30 4.62 14.62 -9.04
CA TRP A 30 3.81 15.30 -8.03
C TRP A 30 4.63 15.64 -6.78
N SER A 31 5.42 14.70 -6.26
CA SER A 31 6.18 14.90 -5.03
C SER A 31 7.26 15.98 -5.17
N PHE A 32 8.01 15.99 -6.29
CA PHE A 32 9.04 17.00 -6.55
C PHE A 32 8.49 18.40 -6.81
N LEU A 33 7.22 18.51 -7.22
CA LEU A 33 6.55 19.81 -7.42
C LEU A 33 5.94 20.36 -6.13
N ASN A 34 5.59 19.51 -5.15
CA ASN A 34 4.79 19.92 -4.00
C ASN A 34 5.49 19.75 -2.64
N LEU A 35 6.53 18.93 -2.56
CA LEU A 35 7.21 18.61 -1.29
C LEU A 35 8.66 19.15 -1.28
N PRO A 36 9.22 19.42 -0.08
CA PRO A 36 10.66 19.64 0.06
C PRO A 36 11.46 18.48 -0.48
N LEU A 37 12.64 18.73 -1.03
CA LEU A 37 13.47 17.74 -1.73
C LEU A 37 13.63 16.41 -0.96
N PHE A 38 13.89 16.47 0.34
CA PHE A 38 14.06 15.28 1.15
C PHE A 38 12.75 14.46 1.23
N ASP A 39 11.63 15.14 1.54
CA ASP A 39 10.33 14.49 1.65
C ASP A 39 9.83 13.96 0.30
N ALA A 40 10.15 14.67 -0.79
CA ALA A 40 9.87 14.23 -2.14
C ALA A 40 10.59 12.92 -2.48
N VAL A 41 11.87 12.80 -2.14
CA VAL A 41 12.64 11.56 -2.34
C VAL A 41 12.07 10.42 -1.49
N ILE A 42 11.80 10.66 -0.21
CA ILE A 42 11.22 9.66 0.70
C ILE A 42 9.86 9.17 0.18
N PHE A 43 8.97 10.08 -0.20
CA PHE A 43 7.67 9.76 -0.78
C PHE A 43 7.82 8.92 -2.04
N SER A 44 8.68 9.34 -2.96
CA SER A 44 8.91 8.65 -4.24
C SER A 44 9.43 7.23 -4.04
N LEU A 45 10.39 7.03 -3.13
CA LEU A 45 10.92 5.71 -2.79
C LEU A 45 9.85 4.83 -2.14
N MET A 46 9.04 5.38 -1.23
CA MET A 46 7.94 4.65 -0.60
C MET A 46 6.90 4.23 -1.64
N VAL A 47 6.45 5.14 -2.51
CA VAL A 47 5.47 4.81 -3.56
C VAL A 47 6.02 3.78 -4.53
N SER A 48 7.30 3.87 -4.92
CA SER A 48 7.94 2.84 -5.75
C SER A 48 7.94 1.46 -5.09
N THR A 49 8.20 1.42 -3.77
CA THR A 49 8.11 0.19 -2.97
C THR A 49 6.69 -0.37 -2.98
N LEU A 50 5.67 0.49 -2.78
CA LEU A 50 4.27 0.10 -2.80
C LEU A 50 3.82 -0.41 -4.17
N ILE A 51 4.27 0.22 -5.27
CA ILE A 51 4.00 -0.25 -6.64
C ILE A 51 4.64 -1.62 -6.86
N GLY A 52 5.88 -1.82 -6.39
CA GLY A 52 6.55 -3.12 -6.44
C GLY A 52 5.79 -4.21 -5.68
N ILE A 53 5.32 -3.91 -4.46
CA ILE A 53 4.47 -4.82 -3.67
C ILE A 53 3.17 -5.12 -4.45
N ALA A 54 2.49 -4.09 -4.94
CA ALA A 54 1.23 -4.24 -5.66
C ALA A 54 1.38 -5.13 -6.89
N PHE A 55 2.47 -4.95 -7.65
CA PHE A 55 2.75 -5.75 -8.84
C PHE A 55 3.02 -7.22 -8.50
N VAL A 56 3.83 -7.49 -7.49
CA VAL A 56 4.15 -8.87 -7.09
C VAL A 56 2.94 -9.55 -6.46
N ASP A 57 2.22 -8.86 -5.56
CA ASP A 57 1.04 -9.41 -4.89
C ASP A 57 -0.09 -9.72 -5.89
N TYR A 58 -0.28 -8.87 -6.90
CA TYR A 58 -1.25 -9.12 -7.97
C TYR A 58 -0.98 -10.43 -8.74
N HIS A 59 0.29 -10.82 -8.93
CA HIS A 59 0.65 -12.01 -9.69
C HIS A 59 0.86 -13.26 -8.83
N THR A 60 1.29 -13.11 -7.58
CA THR A 60 1.72 -14.23 -6.73
C THR A 60 0.87 -14.39 -5.47
N MET A 61 0.04 -13.40 -5.14
CA MET A 61 -0.70 -13.30 -3.87
C MET A 61 0.25 -13.42 -2.65
N GLN A 62 1.47 -12.90 -2.80
CA GLN A 62 2.48 -12.90 -1.75
C GLN A 62 3.22 -11.56 -1.72
N ILE A 63 3.45 -11.04 -0.53
CA ILE A 63 4.23 -9.83 -0.32
C ILE A 63 5.67 -10.22 0.03
N PRO A 64 6.66 -9.93 -0.86
CA PRO A 64 8.05 -10.26 -0.59
C PRO A 64 8.61 -9.46 0.58
N LEU A 65 9.28 -10.14 1.51
CA LEU A 65 9.87 -9.53 2.70
C LEU A 65 10.86 -8.41 2.37
N ILE A 66 11.54 -8.48 1.22
CA ILE A 66 12.52 -7.47 0.80
C ILE A 66 11.88 -6.07 0.68
N PHE A 67 10.67 -5.96 0.15
CA PHE A 67 9.96 -4.68 0.06
C PHE A 67 9.54 -4.15 1.44
N ILE A 68 9.15 -5.04 2.35
CA ILE A 68 8.84 -4.68 3.75
C ILE A 68 10.08 -4.11 4.44
N LEU A 69 11.22 -4.79 4.32
CA LEU A 69 12.49 -4.33 4.88
C LEU A 69 12.93 -2.99 4.27
N PHE A 70 12.74 -2.81 2.96
CA PHE A 70 13.05 -1.55 2.29
C PHE A 70 12.15 -0.42 2.79
N GLY A 71 10.84 -0.66 2.95
CA GLY A 71 9.91 0.28 3.54
C GLY A 71 10.28 0.67 4.97
N ILE A 72 10.68 -0.30 5.81
CA ILE A 72 11.17 -0.04 7.17
C ILE A 72 12.43 0.84 7.14
N ALA A 73 13.37 0.59 6.23
CA ALA A 73 14.57 1.41 6.08
C ALA A 73 14.24 2.86 5.72
N ILE A 74 13.32 3.08 4.78
CA ILE A 74 12.83 4.42 4.38
C ILE A 74 12.24 5.15 5.60
N ILE A 75 11.36 4.49 6.38
CA ILE A 75 10.73 5.07 7.56
C ILE A 75 11.77 5.40 8.62
N THR A 76 12.73 4.51 8.85
CA THR A 76 13.81 4.74 9.82
C THR A 76 14.60 6.01 9.49
N VAL A 77 14.98 6.19 8.21
CA VAL A 77 15.66 7.41 7.75
C VAL A 77 14.76 8.65 7.95
N SER A 78 13.46 8.54 7.68
CA SER A 78 12.50 9.64 7.86
C SER A 78 12.35 10.06 9.32
N ILE A 79 12.37 9.12 10.25
CA ILE A 79 12.34 9.39 11.70
C ILE A 79 13.62 10.08 12.14
N PHE A 80 14.80 9.61 11.70
CA PHE A 80 16.08 10.26 12.04
C PHE A 80 16.16 11.70 11.53
N LYS A 81 15.58 11.99 10.38
CA LYS A 81 15.49 13.35 9.81
C LYS A 81 14.33 14.18 10.37
N LYS A 82 13.55 13.62 11.33
CA LYS A 82 12.38 14.27 11.95
C LYS A 82 11.27 14.65 10.95
N SER A 83 11.25 14.02 9.78
CA SER A 83 10.16 14.14 8.81
C SER A 83 8.92 13.40 9.29
N ILE A 84 9.10 12.31 10.05
CA ILE A 84 8.04 11.56 10.72
C ILE A 84 8.31 11.57 12.23
N TYR A 85 7.29 11.92 13.03
CA TYR A 85 7.37 11.82 14.49
C TYR A 85 7.24 10.37 14.93
N ILE A 86 8.12 9.93 15.81
CA ILE A 86 8.14 8.55 16.31
C ILE A 86 6.82 8.15 16.98
N SER A 87 6.18 9.08 17.71
CA SER A 87 4.86 8.84 18.32
C SER A 87 3.79 8.56 17.27
N SER A 88 3.77 9.34 16.19
CA SER A 88 2.83 9.13 15.07
C SER A 88 3.08 7.79 14.38
N ALA A 89 4.35 7.43 14.17
CA ALA A 89 4.71 6.14 13.57
C ALA A 89 4.26 4.96 14.46
N LEU A 90 4.48 5.03 15.78
CA LEU A 90 4.08 3.97 16.71
C LEU A 90 2.56 3.79 16.76
N TRP A 91 1.79 4.88 16.86
CA TRP A 91 0.32 4.82 16.80
C TRP A 91 -0.18 4.33 15.44
N GLY A 92 0.49 4.72 14.37
CA GLY A 92 0.19 4.24 13.02
C GLY A 92 0.43 2.74 12.87
N ILE A 93 1.54 2.21 13.39
CA ILE A 93 1.82 0.77 13.46
C ILE A 93 0.72 0.05 14.23
N PHE A 94 0.31 0.61 15.37
CA PHE A 94 -0.76 0.03 16.18
C PHE A 94 -2.05 -0.11 15.38
N VAL A 95 -2.48 0.96 14.69
CA VAL A 95 -3.68 0.94 13.84
C VAL A 95 -3.50 -0.04 12.66
N GLY A 96 -2.35 0.01 11.97
CA GLY A 96 -2.06 -0.82 10.81
C GLY A 96 -1.89 -2.31 11.10
N ALA A 97 -1.55 -2.68 12.33
CA ALA A 97 -1.43 -4.06 12.76
C ALA A 97 -2.70 -4.58 13.46
N ILE A 98 -3.19 -3.85 14.46
CA ILE A 98 -4.24 -4.35 15.35
C ILE A 98 -5.60 -4.43 14.66
N ILE A 99 -5.98 -3.44 13.86
CA ILE A 99 -7.26 -3.48 13.16
C ILE A 99 -7.34 -4.69 12.21
N PRO A 100 -6.39 -4.91 11.29
CA PRO A 100 -6.40 -6.12 10.46
C PRO A 100 -6.34 -7.41 11.27
N LEU A 101 -5.52 -7.46 12.33
CA LEU A 101 -5.39 -8.64 13.17
C LEU A 101 -6.71 -8.98 13.89
N MET A 102 -7.42 -7.98 14.41
CA MET A 102 -8.74 -8.16 15.02
C MET A 102 -9.77 -8.67 14.01
N ILE A 103 -9.78 -8.12 12.80
CA ILE A 103 -10.68 -8.55 11.72
C ILE A 103 -10.38 -10.01 11.34
N VAL A 104 -9.11 -10.36 11.13
CA VAL A 104 -8.67 -11.73 10.81
C VAL A 104 -9.04 -12.69 11.96
N GLY A 105 -8.78 -12.30 13.21
CA GLY A 105 -9.12 -13.08 14.37
C GLY A 105 -10.63 -13.34 14.50
N ALA A 106 -11.44 -12.30 14.34
CA ALA A 106 -12.90 -12.40 14.38
C ALA A 106 -13.43 -13.30 13.24
N LEU A 107 -12.93 -13.13 12.02
CA LEU A 107 -13.29 -13.96 10.89
C LEU A 107 -12.87 -15.42 11.10
N TRP A 108 -11.69 -15.68 11.65
CA TRP A 108 -11.22 -17.02 11.95
C TRP A 108 -12.09 -17.70 13.02
N LEU A 109 -12.51 -16.99 14.05
CA LEU A 109 -13.42 -17.52 15.09
C LEU A 109 -14.75 -17.96 14.50
N ILE A 110 -15.31 -17.19 13.54
CA ILE A 110 -16.62 -17.43 12.94
C ILE A 110 -16.53 -18.47 11.81
N THR A 111 -15.57 -18.30 10.90
CA THR A 111 -15.53 -19.07 9.65
C THR A 111 -14.51 -20.19 9.63
N LYS A 112 -13.58 -20.23 10.61
CA LYS A 112 -12.40 -21.11 10.63
C LYS A 112 -11.53 -21.02 9.37
N ARG A 113 -11.62 -19.92 8.63
CA ARG A 113 -10.83 -19.64 7.43
C ARG A 113 -9.92 -18.44 7.66
N GLN A 114 -8.74 -18.46 7.07
CA GLN A 114 -7.86 -17.27 7.05
C GLN A 114 -8.44 -16.26 6.06
N GLY A 115 -8.89 -15.12 6.57
CA GLY A 115 -9.51 -14.07 5.73
C GLY A 115 -8.51 -13.10 5.10
N MET A 116 -7.23 -13.07 5.55
CA MET A 116 -6.22 -12.12 5.10
C MET A 116 -4.83 -12.75 5.21
N GLY A 117 -3.93 -12.41 4.31
CA GLY A 117 -2.55 -12.88 4.31
C GLY A 117 -1.71 -12.23 5.41
N PHE A 118 -0.73 -12.96 5.93
CA PHE A 118 0.21 -12.41 6.91
C PHE A 118 1.03 -11.23 6.33
N GLY A 119 1.30 -11.26 5.04
CA GLY A 119 1.98 -10.17 4.32
C GLY A 119 1.21 -8.86 4.36
N ASP A 120 -0.13 -8.89 4.30
CA ASP A 120 -0.96 -7.68 4.36
C ASP A 120 -0.85 -6.99 5.73
N ILE A 121 -0.72 -7.76 6.81
CA ILE A 121 -0.49 -7.21 8.16
C ILE A 121 0.89 -6.54 8.21
N GLN A 122 1.93 -7.18 7.66
CA GLN A 122 3.27 -6.60 7.60
C GLN A 122 3.27 -5.29 6.78
N MET A 123 2.58 -5.28 5.63
CA MET A 123 2.39 -4.07 4.84
C MET A 123 1.61 -3.00 5.61
N GLY A 124 0.59 -3.40 6.37
CA GLY A 124 -0.17 -2.51 7.25
C GLY A 124 0.71 -1.84 8.32
N ILE A 125 1.67 -2.57 8.88
CA ILE A 125 2.67 -2.03 9.82
C ILE A 125 3.52 -0.93 9.15
N VAL A 126 4.05 -1.22 7.96
CA VAL A 126 4.89 -0.28 7.20
C VAL A 126 4.09 0.96 6.79
N LEU A 127 2.92 0.77 6.20
CA LEU A 127 2.03 1.88 5.84
C LEU A 127 1.61 2.70 7.05
N GLY A 128 1.29 2.04 8.17
CA GLY A 128 0.92 2.70 9.41
C GLY A 128 2.04 3.58 9.96
N ALA A 129 3.26 3.08 9.99
CA ALA A 129 4.43 3.84 10.41
C ALA A 129 4.69 5.07 9.52
N TRP A 130 4.44 4.96 8.22
CA TRP A 130 4.61 6.05 7.27
C TRP A 130 3.50 7.09 7.36
N LEU A 131 2.25 6.66 7.42
CA LEU A 131 1.07 7.52 7.32
C LEU A 131 0.63 8.12 8.67
N GLY A 132 0.96 7.44 9.77
CA GLY A 132 0.39 7.75 11.08
C GLY A 132 -1.02 7.18 11.26
N PRO A 133 -1.61 7.29 12.49
CA PRO A 133 -2.79 6.52 12.86
C PRO A 133 -4.03 6.87 12.02
N MET A 134 -4.31 8.15 11.85
CA MET A 134 -5.52 8.61 11.20
C MET A 134 -5.54 8.29 9.69
N ARG A 135 -4.46 8.63 9.00
CA ARG A 135 -4.31 8.33 7.57
C ARG A 135 -4.32 6.81 7.34
N MET A 136 -3.73 6.04 8.27
CA MET A 136 -3.74 4.57 8.18
C MET A 136 -5.15 4.00 8.33
N ALA A 137 -5.96 4.49 9.28
CA ALA A 137 -7.34 4.06 9.45
C ALA A 137 -8.17 4.32 8.17
N LEU A 138 -8.03 5.52 7.59
CA LEU A 138 -8.67 5.86 6.32
C LEU A 138 -8.16 5.01 5.14
N THR A 139 -6.86 4.69 5.14
CA THR A 139 -6.26 3.80 4.13
C THR A 139 -6.86 2.40 4.20
N LEU A 140 -6.99 1.83 5.40
CA LEU A 140 -7.62 0.52 5.58
C LEU A 140 -9.09 0.53 5.14
N PHE A 141 -9.83 1.57 5.49
CA PHE A 141 -11.21 1.73 5.05
C PHE A 141 -11.32 1.82 3.52
N LEU A 142 -10.56 2.73 2.91
CA LEU A 142 -10.58 2.92 1.45
C LEU A 142 -10.11 1.66 0.70
N ALA A 143 -9.05 1.00 1.16
CA ALA A 143 -8.57 -0.25 0.58
C ALA A 143 -9.63 -1.35 0.64
N SER A 144 -10.36 -1.45 1.76
CA SER A 144 -11.45 -2.41 1.92
C SER A 144 -12.62 -2.12 0.96
N VAL A 145 -12.98 -0.86 0.79
CA VAL A 145 -14.03 -0.45 -0.18
C VAL A 145 -13.59 -0.77 -1.60
N LEU A 146 -12.35 -0.42 -1.98
CA LEU A 146 -11.82 -0.68 -3.32
C LEU A 146 -11.74 -2.19 -3.62
N SER A 147 -11.28 -2.99 -2.66
CA SER A 147 -11.20 -4.44 -2.82
C SER A 147 -12.58 -5.08 -2.95
N LEU A 148 -13.57 -4.59 -2.20
CA LEU A 148 -14.96 -5.03 -2.31
C LEU A 148 -15.55 -4.67 -3.68
N LEU A 149 -15.35 -3.46 -4.16
CA LEU A 149 -15.80 -3.04 -5.49
C LEU A 149 -15.16 -3.88 -6.60
N ALA A 150 -13.87 -4.17 -6.48
CA ALA A 150 -13.18 -5.06 -7.41
C ALA A 150 -13.75 -6.48 -7.37
N TRP A 151 -14.03 -7.02 -6.16
CA TRP A 151 -14.65 -8.33 -6.02
C TRP A 151 -16.03 -8.39 -6.65
N ILE A 152 -16.86 -7.37 -6.42
CA ILE A 152 -18.18 -7.25 -7.05
C ILE A 152 -18.03 -7.19 -8.58
N GLY A 153 -17.15 -6.35 -9.11
CA GLY A 153 -16.92 -6.22 -10.55
C GLY A 153 -16.52 -7.53 -11.20
N VAL A 154 -15.57 -8.26 -10.59
CA VAL A 154 -15.16 -9.58 -11.10
C VAL A 154 -16.27 -10.60 -10.97
N SER A 155 -17.07 -10.56 -9.90
CA SER A 155 -18.20 -11.48 -9.70
C SER A 155 -19.32 -11.26 -10.70
N LEU A 156 -19.56 -10.04 -11.16
CA LEU A 156 -20.54 -9.72 -12.19
C LEU A 156 -20.13 -10.27 -13.56
N VAL A 157 -18.83 -10.31 -13.86
CA VAL A 157 -18.31 -10.78 -15.16
C VAL A 157 -18.10 -12.30 -15.18
N GLN A 158 -17.55 -12.88 -14.10
CA GLN A 158 -17.10 -14.28 -14.04
C GLN A 158 -18.00 -15.19 -13.19
N GLY A 159 -19.12 -14.64 -12.69
CA GLY A 159 -20.00 -15.36 -11.77
C GLY A 159 -19.57 -15.27 -10.31
N PHE A 160 -20.54 -15.50 -9.42
CA PHE A 160 -20.34 -15.40 -7.99
C PHE A 160 -19.52 -16.58 -7.44
N ASP A 161 -18.37 -16.29 -6.84
CA ASP A 161 -17.57 -17.27 -6.12
C ASP A 161 -17.12 -16.67 -4.76
N LYS A 162 -17.72 -17.19 -3.70
CA LYS A 162 -17.41 -16.77 -2.31
C LYS A 162 -15.98 -17.11 -1.84
N ASN A 163 -15.28 -18.00 -2.53
CA ASN A 163 -13.94 -18.43 -2.18
C ASN A 163 -12.86 -17.72 -3.02
N ARG A 164 -13.27 -16.80 -3.92
CA ARG A 164 -12.33 -16.07 -4.75
C ARG A 164 -11.45 -15.18 -3.88
N ALA A 165 -10.15 -15.46 -3.87
CA ALA A 165 -9.16 -14.59 -3.25
C ALA A 165 -8.83 -13.41 -4.16
N ILE A 166 -8.71 -12.22 -3.57
CA ILE A 166 -8.24 -11.00 -4.26
C ILE A 166 -7.02 -10.48 -3.52
N PRO A 167 -5.93 -10.17 -4.23
CA PRO A 167 -4.73 -9.61 -3.62
C PRO A 167 -5.05 -8.25 -2.99
N MET A 168 -4.68 -8.03 -1.72
CA MET A 168 -5.00 -6.80 -1.00
C MET A 168 -3.91 -5.72 -1.16
N GLY A 169 -2.69 -6.12 -1.47
CA GLY A 169 -1.54 -5.23 -1.64
C GLY A 169 -1.77 -4.09 -2.64
N PRO A 170 -2.32 -4.33 -3.84
CA PRO A 170 -2.64 -3.27 -4.78
C PRO A 170 -3.59 -2.21 -4.22
N PHE A 171 -4.63 -2.63 -3.50
CA PHE A 171 -5.62 -1.71 -2.92
C PHE A 171 -5.04 -0.90 -1.77
N LEU A 172 -4.24 -1.53 -0.91
CA LEU A 172 -3.51 -0.83 0.16
C LEU A 172 -2.51 0.18 -0.42
N SER A 173 -1.82 -0.17 -1.50
CA SER A 173 -0.86 0.72 -2.17
C SER A 173 -1.53 1.95 -2.76
N VAL A 174 -2.62 1.76 -3.49
CA VAL A 174 -3.40 2.85 -4.11
C VAL A 174 -4.06 3.72 -3.04
N ALA A 175 -4.71 3.09 -2.05
CA ALA A 175 -5.36 3.81 -0.96
C ALA A 175 -4.36 4.61 -0.13
N GLY A 176 -3.22 4.01 0.26
CA GLY A 176 -2.20 4.68 1.06
C GLY A 176 -1.58 5.88 0.35
N THR A 177 -1.22 5.71 -0.92
CA THR A 177 -0.70 6.81 -1.75
C THR A 177 -1.75 7.90 -1.94
N GLY A 178 -3.00 7.54 -2.24
CA GLY A 178 -4.11 8.47 -2.42
C GLY A 178 -4.43 9.26 -1.16
N ILE A 179 -4.47 8.61 0.01
CA ILE A 179 -4.70 9.26 1.30
C ILE A 179 -3.54 10.21 1.67
N TYR A 180 -2.28 9.83 1.39
CA TYR A 180 -1.15 10.73 1.59
C TYR A 180 -1.30 12.00 0.76
N ILE A 181 -1.54 11.87 -0.54
CA ILE A 181 -1.74 13.00 -1.46
C ILE A 181 -2.97 13.83 -1.04
N GLY A 182 -4.09 13.17 -0.74
CA GLY A 182 -5.32 13.82 -0.29
C GLY A 182 -5.13 14.63 1.00
N SER A 183 -4.33 14.12 1.93
CA SER A 183 -4.03 14.85 3.18
C SER A 183 -3.18 16.11 2.98
N PHE A 184 -2.45 16.21 1.88
CA PHE A 184 -1.73 17.43 1.52
C PHE A 184 -2.67 18.54 1.07
N TYR A 185 -3.70 18.19 0.26
CA TYR A 185 -4.66 19.18 -0.26
C TYR A 185 -5.78 19.53 0.72
N TYR A 186 -6.14 18.62 1.62
CA TYR A 186 -7.24 18.78 2.57
C TYR A 186 -6.80 18.58 4.03
N PRO A 187 -5.81 19.36 4.52
CA PRO A 187 -5.29 19.19 5.87
C PRO A 187 -6.37 19.36 6.95
N GLU A 188 -7.37 20.21 6.72
CA GLU A 188 -8.45 20.47 7.66
C GLU A 188 -9.27 19.22 7.99
N LEU A 189 -9.55 18.36 6.99
CA LEU A 189 -10.26 17.10 7.22
C LEU A 189 -9.49 16.18 8.16
N PHE A 190 -8.15 16.18 8.05
CA PHE A 190 -7.30 15.35 8.90
C PHE A 190 -7.07 15.95 10.28
N HIS A 191 -7.16 17.28 10.45
CA HIS A 191 -7.11 17.94 11.75
C HIS A 191 -8.42 17.80 12.53
N LEU A 192 -9.58 17.87 11.87
CA LEU A 192 -10.89 17.68 12.51
C LEU A 192 -11.08 16.27 13.09
N LEU A 193 -10.33 15.30 12.62
CA LEU A 193 -10.40 13.90 13.05
C LEU A 193 -9.38 13.57 14.18
N ILE A 194 -8.61 14.55 14.63
CA ILE A 194 -7.57 14.42 15.70
C ILE A 194 -8.07 14.98 17.05
N ILE A 195 -9.31 15.44 17.13
CA ILE A 195 -9.92 15.94 18.40
C ILE A 195 -10.39 14.77 19.26
#